data_df9975e98e60978ee344f6797b6af401
#
_entry.id   df9975e98e60978ee344f6797b6af401
#
_cell.length_a   1.000
_cell.length_b   1.000
_cell.length_c   1.000
_cell.angle_alpha   90.00
_cell.angle_beta   90.00
_cell.angle_gamma   90.00
#
_symmetry.space_group_name_H-M   'P 1'
#
loop_
_entity.id
_entity.type
_entity.pdbx_description
1 polymer ?
#
loop_
_entity_poly.entity_id
_entity_poly.type
_entity_poly.pdbx_seq_one_letter_code
_entity_poly.pdbx_strand_id
1 'polypeptide(L)'
;MRPASEVERRRLNDLFAELCAIPSPFGRERAIADRVAGDLTRLGFEVAEDDAAAGTGAECGNLLARIPGRSDRWVMLCAHLDTVPHDGAVEPVLVDGGWESAGHTILGADNKAAVAVLMAVAQRAAVEGCPIGVELVLTVSEENALAGAKAFDVGRLRSRSGFAFDHASPVGEVVVASPTYYRLKAEFHGSAAHAGIRPEAGRSAILAASKAIAAMALGRLDAETTANVGSITGGVGGTNIVPEHCAFLAEARSLSDTAVETAIAEMVDHCYDAGNDPACECDVDVDVERLFSGYRHRTAAPGVLAAEAALRACGYEPRRILTGGGSDANAFEANGFPCVNVANGTERNHESSERVSQAALEGMLDVVIALLDEVAEA
;
A
#
# COMPACT_ATOMS: atom_id res chain seq x y z
N MET A 1 -14.66 15.46 -20.50
CA MET A 1 -15.92 14.66 -20.23
C MET A 1 -16.85 15.46 -19.32
N ARG A 2 -18.16 15.21 -19.26
CA ARG A 2 -19.05 15.88 -18.28
C ARG A 2 -18.77 15.38 -16.86
N PRO A 3 -19.03 16.18 -15.82
CA PRO A 3 -19.01 15.68 -14.43
C PRO A 3 -19.94 14.49 -14.22
N ALA A 4 -19.72 13.72 -13.18
CA ALA A 4 -20.58 12.59 -12.85
C ALA A 4 -22.02 13.06 -12.53
N SER A 5 -23.00 12.35 -13.06
CA SER A 5 -24.42 12.59 -12.77
C SER A 5 -24.80 12.00 -11.41
N GLU A 6 -25.91 12.44 -10.84
CA GLU A 6 -26.42 11.86 -9.58
C GLU A 6 -26.68 10.34 -9.66
N VAL A 7 -27.08 9.86 -10.85
CA VAL A 7 -27.29 8.40 -11.06
C VAL A 7 -25.97 7.65 -11.01
N GLU A 8 -24.90 8.19 -11.60
CA GLU A 8 -23.56 7.59 -11.56
C GLU A 8 -23.00 7.63 -10.13
N ARG A 9 -23.16 8.73 -9.40
CA ARG A 9 -22.76 8.85 -8.00
C ARG A 9 -23.49 7.84 -7.11
N ARG A 10 -24.79 7.68 -7.27
CA ARG A 10 -25.54 6.67 -6.53
C ARG A 10 -25.04 5.25 -6.82
N ARG A 11 -24.85 4.91 -8.11
CA ARG A 11 -24.31 3.61 -8.51
C ARG A 11 -22.90 3.37 -7.98
N LEU A 12 -22.05 4.42 -7.92
CA LEU A 12 -20.74 4.33 -7.31
C LEU A 12 -20.84 3.97 -5.84
N ASN A 13 -21.70 4.65 -5.08
CA ASN A 13 -21.90 4.38 -3.66
C ASN A 13 -22.43 2.95 -3.41
N ASP A 14 -23.39 2.50 -4.22
CA ASP A 14 -23.92 1.12 -4.15
C ASP A 14 -22.82 0.09 -4.44
N LEU A 15 -22.06 0.29 -5.52
CA LEU A 15 -20.94 -0.59 -5.91
C LEU A 15 -19.85 -0.62 -4.85
N PHE A 16 -19.48 0.54 -4.28
CA PHE A 16 -18.50 0.61 -3.21
C PHE A 16 -18.91 -0.25 -2.01
N ALA A 17 -20.16 -0.13 -1.55
CA ALA A 17 -20.65 -0.93 -0.44
C ALA A 17 -20.64 -2.44 -0.78
N GLU A 18 -21.04 -2.82 -2.01
CA GLU A 18 -20.98 -4.20 -2.47
C GLU A 18 -19.54 -4.75 -2.48
N LEU A 19 -18.57 -3.97 -2.95
CA LEU A 19 -17.17 -4.39 -2.99
C LEU A 19 -16.59 -4.52 -1.57
N CYS A 20 -16.89 -3.58 -0.67
CA CYS A 20 -16.41 -3.65 0.72
C CYS A 20 -16.94 -4.92 1.43
N ALA A 21 -18.14 -5.35 1.13
CA ALA A 21 -18.71 -6.57 1.71
C ALA A 21 -18.05 -7.88 1.21
N ILE A 22 -17.23 -7.83 0.16
CA ILE A 22 -16.46 -8.99 -0.32
C ILE A 22 -15.14 -9.07 0.46
N PRO A 23 -14.91 -10.09 1.30
CA PRO A 23 -13.62 -10.24 1.99
C PRO A 23 -12.48 -10.48 0.99
N SER A 24 -11.40 -9.73 1.14
CA SER A 24 -10.22 -9.87 0.27
C SER A 24 -8.92 -9.52 1.01
N PRO A 25 -8.64 -10.11 2.19
CA PRO A 25 -7.35 -9.89 2.79
C PRO A 25 -6.24 -10.36 1.85
N PHE A 26 -5.06 -9.71 1.89
CA PHE A 26 -3.98 -10.05 0.96
C PHE A 26 -3.71 -11.56 0.95
N GLY A 27 -3.48 -12.11 -0.24
CA GLY A 27 -3.36 -13.53 -0.46
C GLY A 27 -4.70 -14.25 -0.71
N ARG A 28 -5.87 -13.60 -0.52
CA ARG A 28 -7.21 -14.20 -0.68
C ARG A 28 -8.15 -13.34 -1.53
N GLU A 29 -7.64 -12.80 -2.64
CA GLU A 29 -8.35 -11.83 -3.47
C GLU A 29 -9.25 -12.46 -4.55
N ARG A 30 -9.28 -13.80 -4.68
CA ARG A 30 -10.01 -14.48 -5.78
C ARG A 30 -11.46 -14.01 -5.92
N ALA A 31 -12.19 -13.87 -4.82
CA ALA A 31 -13.62 -13.51 -4.88
C ALA A 31 -13.85 -12.10 -5.44
N ILE A 32 -13.06 -11.11 -5.04
CA ILE A 32 -13.17 -9.74 -5.56
C ILE A 32 -12.61 -9.65 -6.98
N ALA A 33 -11.54 -10.37 -7.29
CA ALA A 33 -10.96 -10.42 -8.63
C ALA A 33 -11.98 -10.98 -9.65
N ASP A 34 -12.64 -12.09 -9.32
CA ASP A 34 -13.67 -12.69 -10.17
C ASP A 34 -14.88 -11.75 -10.35
N ARG A 35 -15.30 -11.06 -9.29
CA ARG A 35 -16.38 -10.07 -9.35
C ARG A 35 -16.03 -8.94 -10.31
N VAL A 36 -14.86 -8.32 -10.14
CA VAL A 36 -14.41 -7.18 -10.94
C VAL A 36 -14.13 -7.57 -12.39
N ALA A 37 -13.44 -8.69 -12.61
CA ALA A 37 -13.19 -9.20 -13.96
C ALA A 37 -14.49 -9.54 -14.70
N GLY A 38 -15.46 -10.16 -14.00
CA GLY A 38 -16.77 -10.47 -14.54
C GLY A 38 -17.56 -9.22 -14.91
N ASP A 39 -17.52 -8.17 -14.08
CA ASP A 39 -18.19 -6.90 -14.35
C ASP A 39 -17.59 -6.21 -15.58
N LEU A 40 -16.27 -6.12 -15.68
CA LEU A 40 -15.55 -5.53 -16.83
C LEU A 40 -15.82 -6.31 -18.12
N THR A 41 -15.83 -7.63 -18.05
CA THR A 41 -16.16 -8.49 -19.20
C THR A 41 -17.60 -8.29 -19.68
N ARG A 42 -18.56 -8.13 -18.75
CA ARG A 42 -19.97 -7.80 -19.11
C ARG A 42 -20.12 -6.42 -19.75
N LEU A 43 -19.23 -5.47 -19.44
CA LEU A 43 -19.16 -4.19 -20.13
C LEU A 43 -18.53 -4.28 -21.54
N GLY A 44 -18.03 -5.46 -21.92
CA GLY A 44 -17.43 -5.71 -23.23
C GLY A 44 -15.93 -5.42 -23.31
N PHE A 45 -15.24 -5.25 -22.18
CA PHE A 45 -13.81 -5.01 -22.15
C PHE A 45 -13.01 -6.31 -22.07
N GLU A 46 -11.82 -6.28 -22.71
CA GLU A 46 -10.83 -7.36 -22.58
C GLU A 46 -10.20 -7.31 -21.18
N VAL A 47 -10.24 -8.41 -20.46
CA VAL A 47 -9.62 -8.57 -19.15
C VAL A 47 -8.65 -9.74 -19.18
N ALA A 48 -7.43 -9.51 -18.76
CA ALA A 48 -6.41 -10.54 -18.62
C ALA A 48 -5.91 -10.60 -17.18
N GLU A 49 -5.78 -11.79 -16.65
CA GLU A 49 -5.10 -12.06 -15.38
C GLU A 49 -3.64 -12.44 -15.68
N ASP A 50 -2.69 -11.97 -14.87
CA ASP A 50 -1.29 -12.36 -14.99
C ASP A 50 -0.95 -13.55 -14.05
N ASP A 51 0.31 -13.91 -14.00
CA ASP A 51 0.82 -15.04 -13.22
C ASP A 51 1.42 -14.64 -11.86
N ALA A 52 1.13 -13.43 -11.37
CA ALA A 52 1.65 -12.91 -10.10
C ALA A 52 1.34 -13.82 -8.90
N ALA A 53 0.25 -14.58 -8.93
CA ALA A 53 -0.10 -15.55 -7.90
C ALA A 53 1.05 -16.50 -7.53
N ALA A 54 1.83 -16.94 -8.52
CA ALA A 54 2.94 -17.88 -8.30
C ALA A 54 4.07 -17.29 -7.45
N GLY A 55 4.29 -15.97 -7.53
CA GLY A 55 5.35 -15.27 -6.80
C GLY A 55 4.90 -14.60 -5.52
N THR A 56 3.63 -14.22 -5.44
CA THR A 56 3.06 -13.48 -4.29
C THR A 56 2.44 -14.39 -3.24
N GLY A 57 2.08 -15.61 -3.63
CA GLY A 57 1.27 -16.50 -2.78
C GLY A 57 -0.20 -16.13 -2.72
N ALA A 58 -0.67 -15.18 -3.54
CA ALA A 58 -2.08 -14.83 -3.66
C ALA A 58 -2.88 -15.94 -4.38
N GLU A 59 -4.20 -15.95 -4.20
CA GLU A 59 -5.10 -16.89 -4.88
C GLU A 59 -5.30 -16.55 -6.36
N CYS A 60 -4.92 -15.35 -6.78
CA CYS A 60 -5.02 -14.86 -8.16
C CYS A 60 -3.87 -13.92 -8.53
N GLY A 61 -3.74 -13.65 -9.83
CA GLY A 61 -2.83 -12.64 -10.36
C GLY A 61 -3.46 -11.25 -10.42
N ASN A 62 -2.66 -10.27 -10.86
CA ASN A 62 -3.15 -8.92 -11.15
C ASN A 62 -4.08 -8.96 -12.37
N LEU A 63 -5.08 -8.08 -12.39
CA LEU A 63 -5.96 -7.93 -13.54
C LEU A 63 -5.51 -6.74 -14.39
N LEU A 64 -5.44 -6.95 -15.70
CA LEU A 64 -5.25 -5.91 -16.69
C LEU A 64 -6.49 -5.83 -17.60
N ALA A 65 -7.26 -4.75 -17.49
CA ALA A 65 -8.38 -4.49 -18.37
C ALA A 65 -8.08 -3.32 -19.33
N ARG A 66 -8.52 -3.45 -20.58
CA ARG A 66 -8.31 -2.44 -21.61
C ARG A 66 -9.61 -1.84 -22.09
N ILE A 67 -9.70 -0.52 -21.92
CA ILE A 67 -10.83 0.31 -22.36
C ILE A 67 -10.36 1.15 -23.55
N PRO A 68 -10.80 0.87 -24.78
CA PRO A 68 -10.40 1.65 -25.95
C PRO A 68 -10.85 3.11 -25.85
N GLY A 69 -9.96 4.02 -26.25
CA GLY A 69 -10.27 5.45 -26.37
C GLY A 69 -10.49 5.90 -27.81
N ARG A 70 -10.82 7.18 -27.97
CA ARG A 70 -10.95 7.81 -29.31
C ARG A 70 -9.59 8.15 -29.94
N SER A 71 -8.53 8.22 -29.13
CA SER A 71 -7.15 8.41 -29.57
C SER A 71 -6.32 7.14 -29.41
N ASP A 72 -5.17 7.08 -30.09
CA ASP A 72 -4.23 5.96 -29.97
C ASP A 72 -3.36 6.04 -28.70
N ARG A 73 -3.54 7.06 -27.87
CA ARG A 73 -2.81 7.23 -26.61
C ARG A 73 -3.49 6.47 -25.49
N TRP A 74 -2.68 6.05 -24.52
CA TRP A 74 -3.13 5.24 -23.38
C TRP A 74 -2.61 5.80 -22.06
N VAL A 75 -3.39 5.64 -21.00
CA VAL A 75 -3.01 5.93 -19.61
C VAL A 75 -3.34 4.72 -18.73
N MET A 76 -2.48 4.40 -17.78
CA MET A 76 -2.75 3.38 -16.76
C MET A 76 -3.40 4.03 -15.54
N LEU A 77 -4.44 3.40 -15.02
CA LEU A 77 -5.05 3.71 -13.72
C LEU A 77 -4.96 2.46 -12.83
N CYS A 78 -4.46 2.62 -11.63
CA CYS A 78 -4.17 1.52 -10.71
C CYS A 78 -4.91 1.68 -9.38
N ALA A 79 -5.38 0.54 -8.85
CA ALA A 79 -5.85 0.35 -7.49
C ALA A 79 -5.60 -1.10 -7.08
N HIS A 80 -5.43 -1.38 -5.78
CA HIS A 80 -5.30 -2.75 -5.31
C HIS A 80 -6.64 -3.35 -4.87
N LEU A 81 -6.75 -4.68 -4.98
CA LEU A 81 -7.95 -5.46 -4.67
C LEU A 81 -7.98 -5.97 -3.24
N ASP A 82 -6.80 -6.13 -2.65
CA ASP A 82 -6.63 -6.66 -1.32
C ASP A 82 -6.89 -5.62 -0.23
N THR A 83 -7.00 -6.11 0.98
CA THR A 83 -7.03 -5.33 2.21
C THR A 83 -6.04 -5.93 3.21
N VAL A 84 -5.74 -5.20 4.28
CA VAL A 84 -5.07 -5.82 5.44
C VAL A 84 -5.92 -6.96 6.00
N PRO A 85 -5.30 -7.95 6.69
CA PRO A 85 -6.04 -9.00 7.38
C PRO A 85 -6.98 -8.40 8.43
N HIS A 86 -8.19 -8.96 8.52
CA HIS A 86 -9.18 -8.53 9.49
C HIS A 86 -10.03 -9.71 9.97
N ASP A 87 -10.58 -9.58 11.16
CA ASP A 87 -11.52 -10.55 11.71
C ASP A 87 -12.96 -10.07 11.50
N GLY A 88 -13.86 -11.03 11.20
CA GLY A 88 -15.28 -10.77 11.02
C GLY A 88 -15.66 -10.30 9.61
N ALA A 89 -16.97 -10.20 9.37
CA ALA A 89 -17.53 -9.71 8.12
C ALA A 89 -17.52 -8.18 8.11
N VAL A 90 -17.20 -7.59 6.95
CA VAL A 90 -17.35 -6.16 6.72
C VAL A 90 -18.81 -5.89 6.35
N GLU A 91 -19.46 -5.05 7.13
CA GLU A 91 -20.86 -4.62 6.91
C GLU A 91 -20.86 -3.10 6.66
N PRO A 92 -20.77 -2.64 5.42
CA PRO A 92 -20.73 -1.21 5.12
C PRO A 92 -22.03 -0.53 5.46
N VAL A 93 -21.97 0.54 6.23
CA VAL A 93 -23.11 1.37 6.64
C VAL A 93 -22.81 2.84 6.40
N LEU A 94 -23.85 3.59 6.06
CA LEU A 94 -23.74 5.02 5.87
C LEU A 94 -24.10 5.75 7.18
N VAL A 95 -23.11 6.46 7.74
CA VAL A 95 -23.23 7.22 8.99
C VAL A 95 -22.76 8.65 8.75
N ASP A 96 -23.61 9.63 9.01
CA ASP A 96 -23.29 11.06 8.88
C ASP A 96 -22.59 11.43 7.55
N GLY A 97 -23.11 10.88 6.43
CA GLY A 97 -22.58 11.15 5.09
C GLY A 97 -21.23 10.49 4.79
N GLY A 98 -20.81 9.52 5.59
CA GLY A 98 -19.62 8.70 5.37
C GLY A 98 -19.92 7.21 5.51
N TRP A 99 -19.19 6.39 4.76
CA TRP A 99 -19.22 4.96 4.86
C TRP A 99 -18.29 4.49 5.99
N GLU A 100 -18.76 3.59 6.81
CA GLU A 100 -18.05 2.96 7.94
C GLU A 100 -18.42 1.48 8.00
N SER A 101 -17.67 0.67 8.75
CA SER A 101 -18.09 -0.70 9.08
C SER A 101 -19.00 -0.70 10.30
N ALA A 102 -20.12 -1.42 10.26
CA ALA A 102 -21.02 -1.58 11.40
C ALA A 102 -20.39 -2.38 12.55
N GLY A 103 -19.38 -3.21 12.25
CA GLY A 103 -18.65 -4.05 13.19
C GLY A 103 -17.33 -3.45 13.67
N HIS A 104 -16.63 -4.17 14.55
CA HIS A 104 -15.27 -3.85 14.98
C HIS A 104 -14.23 -4.40 13.99
N THR A 105 -14.37 -4.05 12.72
CA THR A 105 -13.45 -4.44 11.65
C THR A 105 -13.19 -3.26 10.74
N ILE A 106 -12.17 -3.35 9.88
CA ILE A 106 -11.94 -2.36 8.82
C ILE A 106 -13.18 -2.23 7.93
N LEU A 107 -13.27 -1.12 7.20
CA LEU A 107 -14.25 -0.96 6.12
C LEU A 107 -13.74 -1.58 4.80
N GLY A 108 -12.42 -1.58 4.60
CA GLY A 108 -11.77 -1.96 3.34
C GLY A 108 -11.92 -0.87 2.27
N ALA A 109 -12.12 0.38 2.68
CA ALA A 109 -12.12 1.52 1.77
C ALA A 109 -10.76 1.68 1.10
N ASP A 110 -9.70 1.29 1.78
CA ASP A 110 -8.37 1.05 1.26
C ASP A 110 -8.30 -0.37 0.66
N ASN A 111 -8.31 -0.55 -0.64
CA ASN A 111 -8.42 0.47 -1.69
C ASN A 111 -9.68 0.27 -2.54
N LYS A 112 -10.74 -0.33 -1.98
CA LYS A 112 -12.00 -0.59 -2.70
C LYS A 112 -12.73 0.70 -3.10
N ALA A 113 -12.42 1.83 -2.47
CA ALA A 113 -12.89 3.14 -2.90
C ALA A 113 -12.36 3.47 -4.30
N ALA A 114 -11.06 3.33 -4.53
CA ALA A 114 -10.49 3.53 -5.85
C ALA A 114 -10.96 2.46 -6.85
N VAL A 115 -11.04 1.19 -6.46
CA VAL A 115 -11.59 0.13 -7.33
C VAL A 115 -12.99 0.50 -7.79
N ALA A 116 -13.89 0.93 -6.89
CA ALA A 116 -15.26 1.32 -7.24
C ALA A 116 -15.29 2.52 -8.21
N VAL A 117 -14.41 3.51 -8.00
CA VAL A 117 -14.27 4.66 -8.91
C VAL A 117 -13.78 4.23 -10.29
N LEU A 118 -12.76 3.39 -10.39
CA LEU A 118 -12.25 2.89 -11.66
C LEU A 118 -13.30 2.06 -12.41
N MET A 119 -14.09 1.27 -11.68
CA MET A 119 -15.23 0.52 -12.24
C MET A 119 -16.34 1.46 -12.73
N ALA A 120 -16.64 2.55 -12.02
CA ALA A 120 -17.62 3.56 -12.46
C ALA A 120 -17.14 4.28 -13.74
N VAL A 121 -15.84 4.56 -13.86
CA VAL A 121 -15.23 5.08 -15.10
C VAL A 121 -15.38 4.08 -16.25
N ALA A 122 -15.14 2.79 -16.00
CA ALA A 122 -15.34 1.74 -17.01
C ALA A 122 -16.82 1.65 -17.46
N GLN A 123 -17.77 1.69 -16.53
CA GLN A 123 -19.21 1.70 -16.85
C GLN A 123 -19.57 2.91 -17.73
N ARG A 124 -19.06 4.09 -17.41
CA ARG A 124 -19.27 5.29 -18.23
C ARG A 124 -18.65 5.15 -19.61
N ALA A 125 -17.40 4.65 -19.68
CA ALA A 125 -16.71 4.47 -20.94
C ALA A 125 -17.42 3.49 -21.88
N ALA A 126 -18.07 2.46 -21.35
CA ALA A 126 -18.88 1.53 -22.13
C ALA A 126 -20.09 2.19 -22.82
N VAL A 127 -20.62 3.28 -22.26
CA VAL A 127 -21.80 3.99 -22.77
C VAL A 127 -21.42 5.21 -23.61
N GLU A 128 -20.49 6.02 -23.11
CA GLU A 128 -20.13 7.34 -23.69
C GLU A 128 -18.81 7.32 -24.48
N GLY A 129 -18.04 6.23 -24.36
CA GLY A 129 -16.65 6.16 -24.83
C GLY A 129 -15.68 6.91 -23.94
N CYS A 130 -14.39 6.82 -24.24
CA CYS A 130 -13.33 7.48 -23.51
C CYS A 130 -12.49 8.36 -24.45
N PRO A 131 -11.97 9.53 -24.03
CA PRO A 131 -11.14 10.39 -24.88
C PRO A 131 -9.79 9.74 -25.23
N ILE A 132 -9.23 8.97 -24.30
CA ILE A 132 -7.95 8.28 -24.39
C ILE A 132 -8.15 6.81 -24.01
N GLY A 133 -7.32 5.90 -24.50
CA GLY A 133 -7.32 4.50 -24.07
C GLY A 133 -6.93 4.42 -22.57
N VAL A 134 -7.65 3.58 -21.82
CA VAL A 134 -7.37 3.35 -20.39
C VAL A 134 -6.98 1.90 -20.16
N GLU A 135 -5.91 1.68 -19.44
CA GLU A 135 -5.52 0.39 -18.89
C GLU A 135 -5.78 0.41 -17.40
N LEU A 136 -6.74 -0.39 -16.94
CA LEU A 136 -6.96 -0.61 -15.52
C LEU A 136 -6.04 -1.74 -15.07
N VAL A 137 -5.13 -1.43 -14.17
CA VAL A 137 -4.29 -2.41 -13.48
C VAL A 137 -4.82 -2.54 -12.06
N LEU A 138 -5.40 -3.71 -11.76
CA LEU A 138 -5.94 -3.99 -10.44
C LEU A 138 -5.05 -5.05 -9.80
N THR A 139 -4.27 -4.63 -8.83
CA THR A 139 -3.20 -5.42 -8.23
C THR A 139 -3.70 -6.27 -7.07
N VAL A 140 -2.94 -7.29 -6.74
CA VAL A 140 -3.14 -8.16 -5.58
C VAL A 140 -1.99 -7.96 -4.59
N SER A 141 -2.24 -8.24 -3.32
CA SER A 141 -1.21 -8.25 -2.26
C SER A 141 -0.35 -6.98 -2.21
N GLU A 142 -0.98 -5.81 -2.37
CA GLU A 142 -0.34 -4.51 -2.13
C GLU A 142 0.10 -4.40 -0.67
N GLU A 143 -0.81 -4.78 0.26
CA GLU A 143 -0.62 -4.75 1.71
C GLU A 143 0.47 -5.73 2.21
N ASN A 144 0.91 -6.61 1.33
CA ASN A 144 2.10 -7.44 1.51
C ASN A 144 3.30 -6.84 0.76
N ALA A 145 3.66 -5.62 1.07
CA ALA A 145 4.82 -4.92 0.52
C ALA A 145 4.82 -4.81 -1.01
N LEU A 146 3.68 -4.47 -1.62
CA LEU A 146 3.51 -4.22 -3.06
C LEU A 146 3.79 -5.45 -3.92
N ALA A 147 3.52 -6.66 -3.39
CA ALA A 147 3.97 -7.90 -4.02
C ALA A 147 3.40 -8.08 -5.44
N GLY A 148 2.11 -7.77 -5.65
CA GLY A 148 1.47 -7.87 -6.96
C GLY A 148 2.04 -6.87 -7.97
N ALA A 149 2.16 -5.60 -7.60
CA ALA A 149 2.72 -4.57 -8.49
C ALA A 149 4.18 -4.82 -8.84
N LYS A 150 4.98 -5.37 -7.91
CA LYS A 150 6.37 -5.79 -8.19
C LYS A 150 6.45 -6.93 -9.20
N ALA A 151 5.49 -7.84 -9.16
CA ALA A 151 5.41 -8.97 -10.09
C ALA A 151 4.82 -8.57 -11.45
N PHE A 152 4.16 -7.42 -11.56
CA PHE A 152 3.52 -6.98 -12.79
C PHE A 152 4.54 -6.60 -13.87
N ASP A 153 4.41 -7.20 -15.04
CA ASP A 153 5.24 -6.85 -16.21
C ASP A 153 4.72 -5.57 -16.89
N VAL A 154 5.38 -4.44 -16.63
CA VAL A 154 5.06 -3.14 -17.24
C VAL A 154 5.20 -3.14 -18.76
N GLY A 155 5.95 -4.10 -19.35
CA GLY A 155 6.05 -4.28 -20.79
C GLY A 155 4.74 -4.71 -21.46
N ARG A 156 3.75 -5.17 -20.70
CA ARG A 156 2.39 -5.47 -21.20
C ARG A 156 1.55 -4.22 -21.45
N LEU A 157 1.95 -3.06 -20.89
CA LEU A 157 1.21 -1.81 -21.01
C LEU A 157 1.45 -1.13 -22.36
N ARG A 158 0.39 -0.56 -22.92
CA ARG A 158 0.41 0.39 -24.05
C ARG A 158 0.63 1.83 -23.56
N SER A 159 0.20 2.11 -22.35
CA SER A 159 0.42 3.38 -21.65
C SER A 159 1.90 3.59 -21.35
N ARG A 160 2.30 4.86 -21.24
CA ARG A 160 3.68 5.24 -20.90
C ARG A 160 3.81 5.90 -19.54
N SER A 161 2.69 6.08 -18.87
CA SER A 161 2.59 6.61 -17.52
C SER A 161 1.23 6.25 -16.94
N GLY A 162 1.10 6.36 -15.63
CA GLY A 162 -0.14 6.04 -14.95
C GLY A 162 -0.35 6.79 -13.65
N PHE A 163 -1.46 6.46 -13.02
CA PHE A 163 -1.88 7.01 -11.74
C PHE A 163 -2.36 5.90 -10.83
N ALA A 164 -1.88 5.87 -9.60
CA ALA A 164 -2.46 5.11 -8.50
C ALA A 164 -3.33 6.04 -7.65
N PHE A 165 -4.40 5.51 -7.07
CA PHE A 165 -5.29 6.26 -6.19
C PHE A 165 -5.28 5.59 -4.83
N ASP A 166 -4.18 5.80 -4.11
CA ASP A 166 -3.85 4.99 -2.94
C ASP A 166 -3.09 5.81 -1.88
N HIS A 167 -3.70 6.91 -1.44
CA HIS A 167 -3.20 7.69 -0.33
C HIS A 167 -4.34 8.20 0.56
N ALA A 168 -4.30 7.79 1.83
CA ALA A 168 -5.28 8.15 2.86
C ALA A 168 -5.14 9.62 3.29
N SER A 169 -5.61 10.51 2.43
CA SER A 169 -5.65 11.95 2.71
C SER A 169 -6.75 12.62 1.89
N PRO A 170 -7.12 13.87 2.20
CA PRO A 170 -8.20 14.56 1.50
C PRO A 170 -8.00 14.60 -0.01
N VAL A 171 -9.07 14.40 -0.77
CA VAL A 171 -9.07 14.64 -2.22
C VAL A 171 -8.58 16.06 -2.50
N GLY A 172 -7.57 16.19 -3.35
CA GLY A 172 -6.84 17.44 -3.59
C GLY A 172 -5.34 17.29 -3.40
N GLU A 173 -4.88 16.21 -2.77
CA GLU A 173 -3.46 15.97 -2.53
C GLU A 173 -2.84 15.04 -3.59
N VAL A 174 -1.60 15.36 -3.99
CA VAL A 174 -0.81 14.61 -4.96
C VAL A 174 0.52 14.24 -4.30
N VAL A 175 0.82 12.97 -4.22
CA VAL A 175 2.07 12.47 -3.64
C VAL A 175 3.22 12.70 -4.63
N VAL A 176 4.19 13.53 -4.25
CA VAL A 176 5.35 13.84 -5.10
C VAL A 176 6.62 13.16 -4.64
N ALA A 177 6.64 12.54 -3.48
CA ALA A 177 7.74 11.67 -3.03
C ALA A 177 7.24 10.64 -2.03
N SER A 178 7.79 9.44 -2.13
CA SER A 178 7.55 8.29 -1.25
C SER A 178 8.89 7.69 -0.82
N PRO A 179 9.02 7.16 0.41
CA PRO A 179 10.30 6.71 0.95
C PRO A 179 10.75 5.37 0.37
N THR A 180 12.04 5.11 0.49
CA THR A 180 12.58 3.75 0.48
C THR A 180 12.32 3.11 1.85
N TYR A 181 11.94 1.84 1.84
CA TYR A 181 11.56 1.08 3.02
C TYR A 181 12.40 -0.18 3.16
N TYR A 182 13.07 -0.29 4.31
CA TYR A 182 13.80 -1.49 4.72
C TYR A 182 13.15 -2.13 5.93
N ARG A 183 13.05 -3.47 5.90
CA ARG A 183 12.74 -4.33 7.03
C ARG A 183 14.01 -4.98 7.55
N LEU A 184 14.14 -5.04 8.86
CA LEU A 184 15.19 -5.75 9.57
C LEU A 184 14.56 -6.82 10.46
N LYS A 185 15.03 -8.05 10.36
CA LYS A 185 14.74 -9.14 11.28
C LYS A 185 16.03 -9.49 12.00
N ALA A 186 16.00 -9.48 13.33
CA ALA A 186 17.13 -9.92 14.14
C ALA A 186 16.71 -11.11 15.03
N GLU A 187 17.52 -12.15 15.04
CA GLU A 187 17.36 -13.34 15.88
C GLU A 187 18.60 -13.51 16.76
N PHE A 188 18.38 -13.63 18.06
CA PHE A 188 19.41 -13.81 19.08
C PHE A 188 19.34 -15.22 19.63
N HIS A 189 20.48 -15.92 19.64
CA HIS A 189 20.63 -17.30 20.09
C HIS A 189 21.62 -17.35 21.26
N GLY A 190 21.09 -17.61 22.43
CA GLY A 190 21.85 -17.75 23.67
C GLY A 190 21.96 -19.21 24.14
N SER A 191 21.92 -19.43 25.45
CA SER A 191 21.95 -20.75 26.05
C SER A 191 21.00 -20.83 27.24
N ALA A 192 20.15 -21.86 27.27
CA ALA A 192 19.25 -22.10 28.38
C ALA A 192 19.98 -22.57 29.65
N ALA A 193 19.53 -22.10 30.81
CA ALA A 193 19.97 -22.58 32.11
C ALA A 193 18.85 -22.42 33.14
N HIS A 194 18.93 -23.11 34.27
CA HIS A 194 17.98 -22.92 35.37
C HIS A 194 18.30 -21.57 36.06
N ALA A 195 17.42 -20.59 35.95
CA ALA A 195 17.67 -19.21 36.37
C ALA A 195 17.95 -19.05 37.88
N GLY A 196 17.45 -19.97 38.74
CA GLY A 196 17.68 -19.93 40.19
C GLY A 196 18.79 -20.85 40.69
N ILE A 197 19.34 -21.74 39.84
CA ILE A 197 20.35 -22.73 40.26
C ILE A 197 21.71 -22.46 39.64
N ARG A 198 21.73 -22.18 38.34
CA ARG A 198 22.95 -21.96 37.55
C ARG A 198 22.76 -20.88 36.51
N PRO A 199 22.36 -19.63 36.90
CA PRO A 199 22.12 -18.54 35.94
C PRO A 199 23.38 -18.19 35.11
N GLU A 200 24.58 -18.36 35.68
CA GLU A 200 25.86 -18.11 35.05
C GLU A 200 26.20 -19.08 33.90
N ALA A 201 25.52 -20.22 33.80
CA ALA A 201 25.66 -21.13 32.67
C ALA A 201 24.74 -20.79 31.50
N GLY A 202 23.81 -19.83 31.71
CA GLY A 202 22.90 -19.34 30.69
C GLY A 202 23.41 -18.08 29.98
N ARG A 203 22.93 -17.89 28.77
CA ARG A 203 23.12 -16.68 27.95
C ARG A 203 21.78 -16.18 27.51
N SER A 204 21.37 -15.00 28.00
CA SER A 204 20.01 -14.51 27.79
C SER A 204 19.85 -13.78 26.47
N ALA A 205 19.19 -14.41 25.50
CA ALA A 205 18.84 -13.81 24.22
C ALA A 205 17.88 -12.59 24.37
N ILE A 206 16.96 -12.62 25.36
CA ILE A 206 16.12 -11.46 25.66
C ILE A 206 16.93 -10.28 26.14
N LEU A 207 17.96 -10.51 26.97
CA LEU A 207 18.82 -9.42 27.43
C LEU A 207 19.60 -8.79 26.25
N ALA A 208 20.15 -9.62 25.36
CA ALA A 208 20.86 -9.15 24.17
C ALA A 208 19.93 -8.34 23.25
N ALA A 209 18.77 -8.88 22.88
CA ALA A 209 17.80 -8.17 22.05
C ALA A 209 17.34 -6.83 22.69
N SER A 210 17.11 -6.83 24.00
CA SER A 210 16.72 -5.60 24.74
C SER A 210 17.81 -4.53 24.70
N LYS A 211 19.09 -4.92 24.82
CA LYS A 211 20.23 -3.99 24.71
C LYS A 211 20.34 -3.42 23.30
N ALA A 212 20.20 -4.26 22.27
CA ALA A 212 20.20 -3.82 20.88
C ALA A 212 19.09 -2.76 20.63
N ILE A 213 17.87 -3.06 21.02
CA ILE A 213 16.73 -2.14 20.84
C ILE A 213 16.93 -0.84 21.65
N ALA A 214 17.44 -0.93 22.88
CA ALA A 214 17.66 0.25 23.72
C ALA A 214 18.79 1.19 23.19
N ALA A 215 19.70 0.66 22.37
CA ALA A 215 20.77 1.43 21.73
C ALA A 215 20.31 2.08 20.41
N MET A 216 19.27 1.56 19.77
CA MET A 216 18.76 2.08 18.48
C MET A 216 18.13 3.46 18.63
N ALA A 217 18.38 4.34 17.66
CA ALA A 217 17.60 5.55 17.46
C ALA A 217 16.27 5.19 16.79
N LEU A 218 15.16 5.41 17.50
CA LEU A 218 13.81 5.05 17.04
C LEU A 218 12.88 6.25 16.97
N GLY A 219 11.79 6.12 16.23
CA GLY A 219 10.83 7.18 15.98
C GLY A 219 11.24 8.02 14.78
N ARG A 220 11.08 9.33 14.87
CA ARG A 220 11.48 10.28 13.81
C ARG A 220 12.93 10.70 14.02
N LEU A 221 13.81 10.24 13.13
CA LEU A 221 15.25 10.50 13.21
C LEU A 221 15.60 11.88 12.66
N ASP A 222 14.93 12.27 11.57
CA ASP A 222 15.01 13.61 10.96
C ASP A 222 13.69 13.95 10.23
N ALA A 223 13.68 15.00 9.42
CA ALA A 223 12.47 15.45 8.72
C ALA A 223 11.91 14.42 7.74
N GLU A 224 12.74 13.53 7.19
CA GLU A 224 12.41 12.59 6.13
C GLU A 224 12.67 11.11 6.50
N THR A 225 13.25 10.84 7.70
CA THR A 225 13.67 9.50 8.11
C THR A 225 12.98 9.06 9.39
N THR A 226 12.50 7.83 9.40
CA THR A 226 11.89 7.17 10.57
C THR A 226 12.44 5.76 10.74
N ALA A 227 12.49 5.28 12.00
CA ALA A 227 12.80 3.90 12.33
C ALA A 227 11.88 3.41 13.45
N ASN A 228 11.57 2.12 13.45
CA ASN A 228 10.68 1.53 14.45
C ASN A 228 11.03 0.06 14.71
N VAL A 229 10.79 -0.41 15.94
CA VAL A 229 10.72 -1.84 16.25
C VAL A 229 9.26 -2.21 16.46
N GLY A 230 8.71 -2.98 15.53
CA GLY A 230 7.28 -3.29 15.48
C GLY A 230 6.88 -4.50 16.32
N SER A 231 7.78 -5.46 16.52
CA SER A 231 7.49 -6.65 17.32
C SER A 231 8.74 -7.22 17.95
N ILE A 232 8.57 -7.87 19.11
CA ILE A 232 9.59 -8.66 19.79
C ILE A 232 8.95 -9.93 20.37
N THR A 233 9.60 -11.07 20.21
CA THR A 233 9.15 -12.35 20.76
C THR A 233 10.35 -13.10 21.34
N GLY A 234 10.19 -13.75 22.48
CA GLY A 234 11.28 -14.51 23.08
C GLY A 234 10.90 -15.31 24.33
N GLY A 235 11.77 -16.25 24.70
CA GLY A 235 11.58 -17.13 25.83
C GLY A 235 10.56 -18.25 25.56
N VAL A 236 10.34 -19.09 26.58
CA VAL A 236 9.48 -20.29 26.51
C VAL A 236 8.29 -20.22 27.47
N GLY A 237 7.89 -19.03 27.90
CA GLY A 237 6.73 -18.83 28.77
C GLY A 237 6.94 -19.13 30.26
N GLY A 238 8.19 -19.43 30.72
CA GLY A 238 8.53 -19.66 32.11
C GLY A 238 9.56 -18.67 32.65
N THR A 239 9.52 -18.33 33.92
CA THR A 239 10.45 -17.38 34.56
C THR A 239 11.70 -18.04 35.14
N ASN A 240 11.74 -19.38 35.23
CA ASN A 240 12.81 -20.17 35.86
C ASN A 240 13.86 -20.68 34.86
N ILE A 241 13.79 -20.26 33.59
CA ILE A 241 14.71 -20.62 32.53
C ILE A 241 15.34 -19.36 31.96
N VAL A 242 16.67 -19.29 31.81
CA VAL A 242 17.35 -18.26 31.04
C VAL A 242 16.95 -18.42 29.57
N PRO A 243 16.37 -17.41 28.91
CA PRO A 243 15.84 -17.56 27.56
C PRO A 243 16.96 -17.65 26.52
N GLU A 244 16.98 -18.75 25.76
CA GLU A 244 18.00 -19.00 24.72
C GLU A 244 17.62 -18.47 23.34
N HIS A 245 16.40 -17.95 23.14
CA HIS A 245 15.95 -17.39 21.87
C HIS A 245 15.15 -16.10 22.08
N CYS A 246 15.44 -15.10 21.24
CA CYS A 246 14.65 -13.88 21.12
C CYS A 246 14.78 -13.35 19.69
N ALA A 247 13.68 -12.88 19.13
CA ALA A 247 13.67 -12.26 17.81
C ALA A 247 12.85 -10.97 17.82
N PHE A 248 13.22 -10.00 16.96
CA PHE A 248 12.40 -8.83 16.72
C PHE A 248 12.36 -8.46 15.24
N LEU A 249 11.30 -7.73 14.85
CA LEU A 249 11.15 -7.11 13.55
C LEU A 249 11.22 -5.59 13.72
N ALA A 250 12.00 -4.96 12.87
CA ALA A 250 12.19 -3.52 12.83
C ALA A 250 12.10 -3.00 11.40
N GLU A 251 11.94 -1.70 11.26
CA GLU A 251 11.90 -1.02 9.96
C GLU A 251 12.65 0.30 10.01
N ALA A 252 13.10 0.75 8.85
CA ALA A 252 13.50 2.14 8.61
C ALA A 252 12.99 2.61 7.25
N ARG A 253 12.58 3.86 7.19
CA ARG A 253 12.08 4.53 5.97
C ARG A 253 12.72 5.90 5.82
N SER A 254 13.06 6.28 4.60
CA SER A 254 13.49 7.64 4.30
C SER A 254 13.23 8.03 2.85
N LEU A 255 13.00 9.32 2.61
CA LEU A 255 13.00 9.91 1.28
C LEU A 255 14.41 10.04 0.69
N SER A 256 15.45 9.75 1.48
CA SER A 256 16.86 9.68 1.10
C SER A 256 17.38 8.25 1.23
N ASP A 257 17.77 7.63 0.12
CA ASP A 257 18.35 6.28 0.13
C ASP A 257 19.58 6.19 1.04
N THR A 258 20.46 7.18 1.00
CA THR A 258 21.66 7.20 1.87
C THR A 258 21.28 7.27 3.35
N ALA A 259 20.26 8.05 3.72
CA ALA A 259 19.86 8.18 5.11
C ALA A 259 19.23 6.87 5.65
N VAL A 260 18.38 6.21 4.85
CA VAL A 260 17.77 4.93 5.28
C VAL A 260 18.82 3.82 5.35
N GLU A 261 19.76 3.77 4.41
CA GLU A 261 20.85 2.80 4.43
C GLU A 261 21.77 2.99 5.65
N THR A 262 22.05 4.24 6.02
CA THR A 262 22.78 4.56 7.25
C THR A 262 22.02 4.11 8.49
N ALA A 263 20.73 4.43 8.60
CA ALA A 263 19.90 4.04 9.74
C ALA A 263 19.83 2.52 9.90
N ILE A 264 19.65 1.78 8.81
CA ILE A 264 19.64 0.30 8.83
C ILE A 264 21.01 -0.26 9.22
N ALA A 265 22.09 0.29 8.71
CA ALA A 265 23.44 -0.15 9.07
C ALA A 265 23.72 0.03 10.58
N GLU A 266 23.35 1.17 11.15
CA GLU A 266 23.45 1.43 12.59
C GLU A 266 22.62 0.44 13.41
N MET A 267 21.39 0.11 12.96
CA MET A 267 20.54 -0.88 13.63
C MET A 267 21.17 -2.28 13.60
N VAL A 268 21.81 -2.67 12.49
CA VAL A 268 22.55 -3.92 12.34
C VAL A 268 23.75 -3.95 13.30
N ASP A 269 24.52 -2.86 13.36
CA ASP A 269 25.68 -2.76 14.26
C ASP A 269 25.25 -2.91 15.72
N HIS A 270 24.15 -2.28 16.15
CA HIS A 270 23.62 -2.44 17.51
C HIS A 270 23.19 -3.88 17.82
N CYS A 271 22.70 -4.65 16.82
CA CYS A 271 22.41 -6.08 17.03
C CYS A 271 23.68 -6.87 17.32
N TYR A 272 24.72 -6.70 16.51
CA TYR A 272 25.99 -7.42 16.71
C TYR A 272 26.73 -6.97 17.97
N ASP A 273 26.73 -5.67 18.28
CA ASP A 273 27.33 -5.15 19.52
C ASP A 273 26.67 -5.75 20.76
N ALA A 274 25.33 -5.85 20.76
CA ALA A 274 24.58 -6.44 21.85
C ALA A 274 24.82 -7.95 21.99
N GLY A 275 24.93 -8.68 20.87
CA GLY A 275 25.28 -10.11 20.89
C GLY A 275 26.68 -10.35 21.43
N ASN A 276 27.63 -9.52 21.07
CA ASN A 276 29.03 -9.58 21.51
C ASN A 276 29.26 -9.01 22.93
N ASP A 277 28.24 -8.41 23.55
CA ASP A 277 28.37 -7.89 24.93
C ASP A 277 28.72 -9.03 25.88
N PRO A 278 29.79 -8.90 26.72
CA PRO A 278 30.22 -9.96 27.66
C PRO A 278 29.16 -10.44 28.63
N ALA A 279 28.09 -9.64 28.87
CA ALA A 279 26.95 -10.05 29.69
C ALA A 279 25.92 -10.91 28.94
N CYS A 280 26.03 -10.99 27.61
CA CYS A 280 25.08 -11.71 26.75
C CYS A 280 25.76 -12.88 26.02
N GLU A 281 26.83 -12.62 25.28
CA GLU A 281 27.58 -13.62 24.46
C GLU A 281 26.65 -14.49 23.62
N CYS A 282 25.69 -13.86 22.89
CA CYS A 282 24.72 -14.54 22.05
C CYS A 282 25.16 -14.49 20.58
N ASP A 283 24.92 -15.57 19.85
CA ASP A 283 24.97 -15.53 18.38
C ASP A 283 23.83 -14.69 17.86
N VAL A 284 24.04 -13.97 16.75
CA VAL A 284 23.04 -13.06 16.18
C VAL A 284 22.94 -13.28 14.68
N ASP A 285 21.74 -13.58 14.21
CA ASP A 285 21.39 -13.58 12.79
C ASP A 285 20.60 -12.32 12.48
N VAL A 286 21.03 -11.55 11.47
CA VAL A 286 20.35 -10.36 11.01
C VAL A 286 20.05 -10.49 9.53
N ASP A 287 18.78 -10.37 9.19
CA ASP A 287 18.30 -10.30 7.81
C ASP A 287 17.75 -8.89 7.51
N VAL A 288 18.21 -8.30 6.41
CA VAL A 288 17.80 -6.97 5.97
C VAL A 288 17.24 -7.06 4.55
N GLU A 289 16.00 -6.65 4.41
CA GLU A 289 15.30 -6.67 3.12
C GLU A 289 14.81 -5.28 2.75
N ARG A 290 15.14 -4.82 1.53
CA ARG A 290 14.51 -3.63 0.95
C ARG A 290 13.14 -4.01 0.40
N LEU A 291 12.08 -3.62 1.10
CA LEU A 291 10.72 -3.95 0.72
C LEU A 291 10.28 -3.17 -0.52
N PHE A 292 10.61 -1.88 -0.63
CA PHE A 292 10.44 -1.11 -1.86
C PHE A 292 11.39 0.08 -1.92
N SER A 293 11.62 0.59 -3.13
CA SER A 293 12.40 1.80 -3.39
C SER A 293 11.51 3.02 -3.34
N GLY A 294 12.04 4.13 -2.84
CA GLY A 294 11.39 5.43 -2.89
C GLY A 294 11.42 6.05 -4.28
N TYR A 295 10.64 7.09 -4.44
CA TYR A 295 10.68 7.95 -5.63
C TYR A 295 10.48 9.42 -5.26
N ARG A 296 10.90 10.29 -6.16
CA ARG A 296 10.63 11.74 -6.07
C ARG A 296 10.38 12.30 -7.47
N HIS A 297 9.17 12.77 -7.71
CA HIS A 297 8.81 13.42 -8.97
C HIS A 297 9.48 14.79 -9.11
N ARG A 298 9.87 15.12 -10.33
CA ARG A 298 10.31 16.48 -10.66
C ARG A 298 9.14 17.43 -10.58
N THR A 299 9.42 18.70 -10.25
CA THR A 299 8.38 19.76 -10.13
C THR A 299 7.49 19.88 -11.37
N ALA A 300 8.06 19.67 -12.55
CA ALA A 300 7.36 19.74 -13.84
C ALA A 300 7.07 18.35 -14.44
N ALA A 301 6.91 17.30 -13.60
CA ALA A 301 6.55 15.98 -14.08
C ALA A 301 5.16 16.01 -14.74
N PRO A 302 5.01 15.54 -16.00
CA PRO A 302 3.74 15.66 -16.72
C PRO A 302 2.55 15.05 -15.98
N GLY A 303 2.71 13.88 -15.37
CA GLY A 303 1.66 13.24 -14.56
C GLY A 303 1.23 14.08 -13.36
N VAL A 304 2.19 14.70 -12.63
CA VAL A 304 1.86 15.60 -11.51
C VAL A 304 1.07 16.81 -11.99
N LEU A 305 1.49 17.42 -13.09
CA LEU A 305 0.79 18.59 -13.66
C LEU A 305 -0.62 18.24 -14.15
N ALA A 306 -0.80 17.05 -14.76
CA ALA A 306 -2.11 16.57 -15.20
C ALA A 306 -3.03 16.30 -13.99
N ALA A 307 -2.53 15.66 -12.92
CA ALA A 307 -3.30 15.45 -11.70
C ALA A 307 -3.73 16.79 -11.07
N GLU A 308 -2.82 17.76 -10.97
CA GLU A 308 -3.13 19.10 -10.47
C GLU A 308 -4.16 19.83 -11.33
N ALA A 309 -4.08 19.72 -12.66
CA ALA A 309 -5.04 20.34 -13.59
C ALA A 309 -6.44 19.71 -13.41
N ALA A 310 -6.53 18.38 -13.32
CA ALA A 310 -7.77 17.66 -13.07
C ALA A 310 -8.41 18.06 -11.72
N LEU A 311 -7.62 18.18 -10.67
CA LEU A 311 -8.08 18.64 -9.36
C LEU A 311 -8.66 20.05 -9.43
N ARG A 312 -7.97 21.00 -10.09
CA ARG A 312 -8.47 22.37 -10.29
C ARG A 312 -9.76 22.41 -11.10
N ALA A 313 -9.87 21.58 -12.14
CA ALA A 313 -11.09 21.48 -12.94
C ALA A 313 -12.30 21.01 -12.11
N CYS A 314 -12.05 20.25 -11.04
CA CYS A 314 -13.06 19.79 -10.09
C CYS A 314 -13.27 20.74 -8.88
N GLY A 315 -12.58 21.92 -8.87
CA GLY A 315 -12.72 22.91 -7.79
C GLY A 315 -11.87 22.68 -6.55
N TYR A 316 -10.93 21.73 -6.60
CA TYR A 316 -9.94 21.52 -5.54
C TYR A 316 -8.73 22.43 -5.73
N GLU A 317 -8.11 22.85 -4.62
CA GLU A 317 -6.79 23.47 -4.62
C GLU A 317 -5.72 22.38 -4.47
N PRO A 318 -4.94 22.09 -5.52
CA PRO A 318 -3.98 20.99 -5.46
C PRO A 318 -2.87 21.23 -4.45
N ARG A 319 -2.54 20.20 -3.66
CA ARG A 319 -1.43 20.22 -2.71
C ARG A 319 -0.47 19.09 -3.01
N ARG A 320 0.80 19.43 -3.17
CA ARG A 320 1.88 18.43 -3.25
C ARG A 320 2.26 17.98 -1.85
N ILE A 321 2.30 16.69 -1.64
CA ILE A 321 2.67 16.11 -0.36
C ILE A 321 3.82 15.12 -0.49
N LEU A 322 4.54 14.94 0.61
CA LEU A 322 5.49 13.87 0.83
C LEU A 322 4.80 12.83 1.70
N THR A 323 4.91 11.56 1.37
CA THR A 323 4.35 10.49 2.21
C THR A 323 5.43 9.75 3.00
N GLY A 324 5.06 9.18 4.13
CA GLY A 324 5.87 8.20 4.87
C GLY A 324 5.53 6.74 4.53
N GLY A 325 4.46 6.52 3.73
CA GLY A 325 4.03 5.21 3.26
C GLY A 325 4.47 4.92 1.83
N GLY A 326 4.27 3.68 1.38
CA GLY A 326 4.40 3.25 -0.01
C GLY A 326 3.03 3.07 -0.65
N SER A 327 3.02 2.77 -1.93
CA SER A 327 1.88 2.35 -2.73
C SER A 327 2.41 1.62 -3.97
N ASP A 328 1.55 1.03 -4.76
CA ASP A 328 1.93 0.40 -6.03
C ASP A 328 2.70 1.34 -6.97
N ALA A 329 2.52 2.66 -6.84
CA ALA A 329 3.32 3.63 -7.57
C ALA A 329 4.83 3.46 -7.33
N ASN A 330 5.25 3.03 -6.13
CA ASN A 330 6.67 2.73 -5.85
C ASN A 330 7.19 1.58 -6.71
N ALA A 331 6.40 0.53 -6.89
CA ALA A 331 6.80 -0.61 -7.70
C ALA A 331 6.85 -0.25 -9.21
N PHE A 332 5.88 0.52 -9.69
CA PHE A 332 5.88 1.00 -11.08
C PHE A 332 7.07 1.94 -11.35
N GLU A 333 7.34 2.90 -10.48
CA GLU A 333 8.50 3.81 -10.59
C GLU A 333 9.83 3.05 -10.56
N ALA A 334 9.96 2.06 -9.69
CA ALA A 334 11.15 1.20 -9.61
C ALA A 334 11.37 0.39 -10.90
N ASN A 335 10.28 0.03 -11.62
CA ASN A 335 10.33 -0.64 -12.92
C ASN A 335 10.45 0.33 -14.10
N GLY A 336 10.71 1.62 -13.84
CA GLY A 336 10.90 2.66 -14.87
C GLY A 336 9.60 3.12 -15.55
N PHE A 337 8.44 2.83 -14.94
CA PHE A 337 7.15 3.27 -15.43
C PHE A 337 6.62 4.43 -14.56
N PRO A 338 6.58 5.68 -15.09
CA PRO A 338 6.13 6.84 -14.33
C PRO A 338 4.71 6.68 -13.81
N CYS A 339 4.52 6.74 -12.49
CA CYS A 339 3.23 6.56 -11.83
C CYS A 339 3.05 7.57 -10.69
N VAL A 340 2.03 8.40 -10.77
CA VAL A 340 1.69 9.40 -9.75
C VAL A 340 0.63 8.84 -8.80
N ASN A 341 0.91 8.86 -7.50
CA ASN A 341 -0.09 8.51 -6.50
C ASN A 341 -0.92 9.74 -6.10
N VAL A 342 -2.25 9.60 -6.13
CA VAL A 342 -3.23 10.65 -5.86
C VAL A 342 -4.09 10.24 -4.66
N ALA A 343 -4.39 11.19 -3.80
CA ALA A 343 -5.23 10.97 -2.63
C ALA A 343 -6.64 10.50 -3.01
N ASN A 344 -7.13 9.50 -2.26
CA ASN A 344 -8.42 8.86 -2.49
C ASN A 344 -9.52 9.28 -1.49
N GLY A 345 -9.19 10.11 -0.49
CA GLY A 345 -10.14 10.62 0.50
C GLY A 345 -10.54 9.64 1.59
N THR A 346 -9.87 8.47 1.68
CA THR A 346 -10.04 7.54 2.80
C THR A 346 -9.39 8.09 4.07
N GLU A 347 -9.88 7.67 5.20
CA GLU A 347 -9.44 8.10 6.52
C GLU A 347 -9.23 6.89 7.43
N ARG A 348 -8.16 6.92 8.24
CA ARG A 348 -7.88 5.92 9.28
C ARG A 348 -7.78 4.49 8.71
N ASN A 349 -7.12 4.37 7.56
CA ASN A 349 -6.88 3.09 6.91
C ASN A 349 -6.23 2.10 7.89
N HIS A 350 -6.54 0.82 7.76
CA HIS A 350 -6.08 -0.28 8.61
C HIS A 350 -6.65 -0.27 10.05
N GLU A 351 -7.56 0.66 10.38
CA GLU A 351 -8.20 0.74 11.68
C GLU A 351 -9.66 0.30 11.62
N SER A 352 -10.22 -0.14 12.74
CA SER A 352 -11.67 -0.44 12.84
C SER A 352 -12.56 0.81 12.75
N SER A 353 -11.97 1.98 12.73
CA SER A 353 -12.62 3.27 12.52
C SER A 353 -12.42 3.81 11.10
N GLU A 354 -11.94 2.97 10.18
CA GLU A 354 -11.75 3.30 8.77
C GLU A 354 -13.03 3.87 8.15
N ARG A 355 -12.86 4.92 7.34
CA ARG A 355 -13.97 5.67 6.81
C ARG A 355 -13.64 6.29 5.44
N VAL A 356 -14.68 6.50 4.62
CA VAL A 356 -14.64 7.40 3.47
C VAL A 356 -15.95 8.17 3.37
N SER A 357 -15.90 9.50 3.20
CA SER A 357 -17.11 10.27 2.99
C SER A 357 -17.67 10.06 1.57
N GLN A 358 -19.01 10.10 1.42
CA GLN A 358 -19.64 10.06 0.09
C GLN A 358 -19.08 11.18 -0.80
N ALA A 359 -18.89 12.37 -0.24
CA ALA A 359 -18.34 13.51 -0.97
C ALA A 359 -16.92 13.25 -1.49
N ALA A 360 -16.06 12.58 -0.71
CA ALA A 360 -14.71 12.22 -1.13
C ALA A 360 -14.74 11.15 -2.23
N LEU A 361 -15.55 10.10 -2.04
CA LEU A 361 -15.72 9.02 -3.03
C LEU A 361 -16.24 9.56 -4.37
N GLU A 362 -17.25 10.43 -4.34
CA GLU A 362 -17.83 11.05 -5.53
C GLU A 362 -16.89 12.10 -6.16
N GLY A 363 -16.16 12.84 -5.32
CA GLY A 363 -15.14 13.80 -5.77
C GLY A 363 -13.97 13.11 -6.48
N MET A 364 -13.53 11.95 -5.98
CA MET A 364 -12.50 11.16 -6.65
C MET A 364 -12.97 10.69 -8.04
N LEU A 365 -14.25 10.31 -8.22
CA LEU A 365 -14.79 9.98 -9.53
C LEU A 365 -14.71 11.17 -10.50
N ASP A 366 -15.09 12.36 -10.04
CA ASP A 366 -15.00 13.55 -10.88
C ASP A 366 -13.55 13.88 -11.25
N VAL A 367 -12.62 13.73 -10.31
CA VAL A 367 -11.17 13.95 -10.55
C VAL A 367 -10.63 12.96 -11.57
N VAL A 368 -10.97 11.66 -11.47
CA VAL A 368 -10.51 10.67 -12.46
C VAL A 368 -11.10 10.96 -13.85
N ILE A 369 -12.37 11.36 -13.92
CA ILE A 369 -13.00 11.77 -15.19
C ILE A 369 -12.27 12.98 -15.82
N ALA A 370 -11.98 14.02 -15.03
CA ALA A 370 -11.24 15.18 -15.47
C ALA A 370 -9.79 14.84 -15.86
N LEU A 371 -9.15 13.95 -15.12
CA LEU A 371 -7.80 13.48 -15.41
C LEU A 371 -7.68 12.85 -16.80
N LEU A 372 -8.69 12.08 -17.22
CA LEU A 372 -8.71 11.48 -18.56
C LEU A 372 -8.75 12.54 -19.68
N ASP A 373 -9.45 13.68 -19.45
CA ASP A 373 -9.45 14.80 -20.40
C ASP A 373 -8.08 15.49 -20.43
N GLU A 374 -7.50 15.82 -19.26
CA GLU A 374 -6.20 16.47 -19.14
C GLU A 374 -5.07 15.64 -19.79
N VAL A 375 -5.06 14.32 -19.55
CA VAL A 375 -4.08 13.42 -20.16
C VAL A 375 -4.31 13.27 -21.67
N ALA A 376 -5.54 13.36 -22.14
CA ALA A 376 -5.85 13.30 -23.58
C ALA A 376 -5.38 14.56 -24.33
N GLU A 377 -5.35 15.72 -23.67
CA GLU A 377 -4.95 17.00 -24.24
C GLU A 377 -3.42 17.24 -24.20
N ALA A 378 -2.71 16.64 -23.20
CA ALA A 378 -1.27 16.79 -22.98
C ALA A 378 -0.44 16.02 -24.02
#